data_7c05fdf1a1d0ef5be4fc1c30f71f6c84
#
_entry.id   7c05fdf1a1d0ef5be4fc1c30f71f6c84
#
_cell.length_a   1.000
_cell.length_b   1.000
_cell.length_c   1.000
_cell.angle_alpha   90.00
_cell.angle_beta   90.00
_cell.angle_gamma   90.00
#
_symmetry.space_group_name_H-M   'P 1'
#
loop_
_entity.id
_entity.type
_entity.pdbx_description
1 polymer ?
#
loop_
_entity_poly.entity_id
_entity_poly.type
_entity_poly.pdbx_seq_one_letter_code
_entity_poly.pdbx_strand_id
1 'polypeptide(L)'
;LASVSSTHWLTLRAQVPQQEWRMLPHIHGANIRMAGARTVTSLDELDGSVLSYGRQVSTDTPLVPVLFRVRYTPDLLPGSWVEMFIRTETSDRALTVPAEAVIEEMGLYFIYVQLTPELFEKREVTPGGTDGRRVEVLSGIRDGERVVGSGAILVKLTQASGGVDPHAGHMH
;
A
#
# COMPACT_ATOMS: atom_id res chain seq x y z
N LEU A 1 -31.50 -18.39 -24.49
CA LEU A 1 -30.24 -18.31 -25.22
C LEU A 1 -29.20 -17.64 -24.33
N ALA A 2 -28.40 -18.45 -23.61
CA ALA A 2 -27.27 -17.97 -22.83
C ALA A 2 -26.06 -17.90 -23.76
N SER A 3 -25.51 -16.71 -23.96
CA SER A 3 -24.21 -16.51 -24.62
C SER A 3 -23.13 -16.77 -23.57
N VAL A 4 -22.41 -17.88 -23.68
CA VAL A 4 -21.21 -18.14 -22.89
C VAL A 4 -20.03 -17.50 -23.63
N SER A 5 -19.70 -16.26 -23.31
CA SER A 5 -18.41 -15.71 -23.67
C SER A 5 -17.43 -16.05 -22.56
N SER A 6 -16.51 -16.98 -22.81
CA SER A 6 -15.43 -17.31 -21.89
C SER A 6 -14.37 -16.19 -21.95
N THR A 7 -14.54 -15.15 -21.16
CA THR A 7 -13.51 -14.14 -20.98
C THR A 7 -12.50 -14.68 -19.98
N HIS A 8 -11.45 -15.31 -20.47
CA HIS A 8 -10.38 -15.84 -19.61
C HIS A 8 -9.43 -14.76 -19.12
N TRP A 9 -9.49 -13.56 -19.70
CA TRP A 9 -8.57 -12.47 -19.44
C TRP A 9 -9.30 -11.16 -19.26
N LEU A 10 -8.79 -10.34 -18.33
CA LEU A 10 -9.20 -8.96 -18.12
C LEU A 10 -8.03 -8.03 -18.41
N THR A 11 -8.37 -6.79 -18.75
CA THR A 11 -7.40 -5.70 -18.89
C THR A 11 -7.62 -4.71 -17.77
N LEU A 12 -6.57 -4.50 -16.97
CA LEU A 12 -6.51 -3.42 -15.98
C LEU A 12 -5.87 -2.20 -16.63
N ARG A 13 -6.46 -1.03 -16.42
CA ARG A 13 -5.93 0.23 -16.93
C ARG A 13 -5.52 1.11 -15.75
N ALA A 14 -4.23 1.29 -15.56
CA ALA A 14 -3.68 2.26 -14.65
C ALA A 14 -3.47 3.61 -15.35
N GLN A 15 -3.60 4.70 -14.61
CA GLN A 15 -3.29 6.05 -15.06
C GLN A 15 -2.09 6.55 -14.24
N VAL A 16 -0.94 6.67 -14.89
CA VAL A 16 0.30 7.06 -14.24
C VAL A 16 0.60 8.52 -14.56
N PRO A 17 0.99 9.36 -13.56
CA PRO A 17 1.38 10.73 -13.82
C PRO A 17 2.50 10.83 -14.85
N GLN A 18 2.42 11.81 -15.76
CA GLN A 18 3.40 11.99 -16.82
C GLN A 18 4.83 12.13 -16.29
N GLN A 19 5.02 12.73 -15.14
CA GLN A 19 6.34 12.89 -14.52
C GLN A 19 7.03 11.54 -14.24
N GLU A 20 6.25 10.47 -14.07
CA GLU A 20 6.74 9.11 -13.81
C GLU A 20 7.02 8.30 -15.09
N TRP A 21 6.83 8.89 -16.28
CA TRP A 21 6.93 8.17 -17.55
C TRP A 21 8.26 7.44 -17.76
N ARG A 22 9.34 7.96 -17.20
CA ARG A 22 10.68 7.37 -17.30
C ARG A 22 10.80 6.03 -16.56
N MET A 23 9.94 5.78 -15.58
CA MET A 23 9.91 4.55 -14.81
C MET A 23 9.12 3.43 -15.52
N LEU A 24 8.28 3.79 -16.50
CA LEU A 24 7.41 2.82 -17.19
C LEU A 24 8.16 1.66 -17.85
N PRO A 25 9.33 1.86 -18.52
CA PRO A 25 10.10 0.74 -19.06
C PRO A 25 10.70 -0.20 -18.00
N HIS A 26 10.76 0.24 -16.74
CA HIS A 26 11.30 -0.51 -15.60
C HIS A 26 10.20 -1.17 -14.76
N ILE A 27 8.98 -1.26 -15.27
CA ILE A 27 7.89 -1.96 -14.58
C ILE A 27 8.15 -3.46 -14.64
N HIS A 28 8.34 -4.08 -13.47
CA HIS A 28 8.52 -5.52 -13.30
C HIS A 28 7.24 -6.24 -12.90
N GLY A 29 6.20 -5.51 -12.53
CA GLY A 29 4.92 -6.05 -12.12
C GLY A 29 4.09 -5.04 -11.36
N ALA A 30 3.00 -5.51 -10.79
CA ALA A 30 2.17 -4.71 -9.89
C ALA A 30 1.47 -5.60 -8.87
N ASN A 31 1.04 -4.98 -7.80
CA ASN A 31 0.09 -5.57 -6.88
C ASN A 31 -1.23 -4.83 -7.01
N ILE A 32 -2.33 -5.51 -6.75
CA ILE A 32 -3.66 -4.90 -6.78
C ILE A 32 -4.38 -5.13 -5.46
N ARG A 33 -5.17 -4.13 -5.07
CA ARG A 33 -6.14 -4.25 -3.98
C ARG A 33 -7.52 -4.04 -4.56
N MET A 34 -8.37 -5.05 -4.43
CA MET A 34 -9.76 -4.97 -4.87
C MET A 34 -10.57 -4.09 -3.93
N ALA A 35 -11.62 -3.46 -4.43
CA ALA A 35 -12.51 -2.64 -3.62
C ALA A 35 -13.04 -3.42 -2.42
N GLY A 36 -12.86 -2.87 -1.22
CA GLY A 36 -13.28 -3.51 0.03
C GLY A 36 -12.36 -4.61 0.56
N ALA A 37 -11.33 -5.03 -0.18
CA ALA A 37 -10.35 -6.00 0.29
C ALA A 37 -9.30 -5.36 1.22
N ARG A 38 -8.90 -6.10 2.25
CA ARG A 38 -7.76 -5.72 3.11
C ARG A 38 -6.44 -6.26 2.60
N THR A 39 -6.50 -7.31 1.79
CA THR A 39 -5.34 -8.00 1.24
C THR A 39 -4.99 -7.47 -0.15
N VAL A 40 -3.73 -7.57 -0.46
CA VAL A 40 -3.16 -7.21 -1.76
C VAL A 40 -2.79 -8.48 -2.50
N THR A 41 -3.20 -8.60 -3.76
CA THR A 41 -2.89 -9.72 -4.65
C THR A 41 -1.82 -9.29 -5.66
N SER A 42 -0.79 -10.10 -5.84
CA SER A 42 0.21 -9.85 -6.88
C SER A 42 -0.38 -10.14 -8.27
N LEU A 43 0.05 -9.39 -9.28
CA LEU A 43 -0.28 -9.73 -10.67
C LEU A 43 0.24 -11.11 -11.06
N ASP A 44 1.37 -11.55 -10.48
CA ASP A 44 1.93 -12.88 -10.75
C ASP A 44 0.99 -14.01 -10.31
N GLU A 45 0.25 -13.80 -9.21
CA GLU A 45 -0.78 -14.74 -8.73
C GLU A 45 -1.99 -14.84 -9.69
N LEU A 46 -2.17 -13.83 -10.55
CA LEU A 46 -3.24 -13.74 -11.54
C LEU A 46 -2.73 -14.00 -12.97
N ASP A 47 -1.59 -14.63 -13.15
CA ASP A 47 -0.90 -14.79 -14.43
C ASP A 47 -0.79 -13.46 -15.20
N GLY A 48 -0.61 -12.38 -14.45
CA GLY A 48 -0.64 -11.03 -14.96
C GLY A 48 0.64 -10.62 -15.68
N SER A 49 0.50 -9.74 -16.64
CA SER A 49 1.62 -9.17 -17.37
C SER A 49 1.33 -7.75 -17.85
N VAL A 50 2.38 -6.95 -18.01
CA VAL A 50 2.27 -5.65 -18.68
C VAL A 50 1.97 -5.88 -20.16
N LEU A 51 0.86 -5.35 -20.65
CA LEU A 51 0.51 -5.40 -22.07
C LEU A 51 1.15 -4.24 -22.84
N SER A 52 1.01 -3.05 -22.31
CA SER A 52 1.56 -1.85 -22.93
C SER A 52 1.59 -0.70 -21.95
N TYR A 53 2.49 0.21 -22.17
CA TYR A 53 2.44 1.56 -21.63
C TYR A 53 2.29 2.54 -22.79
N GLY A 54 1.32 3.47 -22.64
CA GLY A 54 0.97 4.41 -23.70
C GLY A 54 2.14 5.33 -24.03
N ARG A 55 2.36 5.55 -25.33
CA ARG A 55 3.35 6.49 -25.84
C ARG A 55 2.78 7.90 -26.04
N GLN A 56 1.48 8.06 -25.81
CA GLN A 56 0.78 9.34 -25.93
C GLN A 56 0.16 9.71 -24.60
N VAL A 57 0.39 10.94 -24.20
CA VAL A 57 -0.29 11.57 -23.07
C VAL A 57 -1.64 12.06 -23.57
N SER A 58 -2.69 11.89 -22.78
CA SER A 58 -3.98 12.51 -23.11
C SER A 58 -3.82 14.02 -23.12
N THR A 59 -4.43 14.68 -24.11
CA THR A 59 -4.44 16.15 -24.19
C THR A 59 -5.15 16.80 -23.02
N ASP A 60 -6.08 16.08 -22.40
CA ASP A 60 -6.97 16.58 -21.35
C ASP A 60 -6.43 16.32 -19.94
N THR A 61 -5.55 15.33 -19.79
CA THR A 61 -4.96 14.97 -18.49
C THR A 61 -3.49 14.58 -18.65
N PRO A 62 -2.60 15.03 -17.74
CA PRO A 62 -1.19 14.69 -17.79
C PRO A 62 -0.93 13.27 -17.27
N LEU A 63 -1.70 12.29 -17.79
CA LEU A 63 -1.64 10.89 -17.36
C LEU A 63 -1.28 9.99 -18.55
N VAL A 64 -0.44 9.01 -18.29
CA VAL A 64 -0.03 7.97 -19.25
C VAL A 64 -0.76 6.68 -18.90
N PRO A 65 -1.55 6.11 -19.82
CA PRO A 65 -2.20 4.83 -19.57
C PRO A 65 -1.19 3.69 -19.59
N VAL A 66 -1.25 2.83 -18.60
CA VAL A 66 -0.52 1.55 -18.55
C VAL A 66 -1.56 0.43 -18.51
N LEU A 67 -1.42 -0.53 -19.41
CA LEU A 67 -2.34 -1.65 -19.52
C LEU A 67 -1.67 -2.92 -19.01
N PHE A 68 -2.39 -3.63 -18.15
CA PHE A 68 -2.00 -4.93 -17.65
C PHE A 68 -3.05 -5.95 -18.03
N ARG A 69 -2.62 -7.14 -18.39
CA ARG A 69 -3.49 -8.30 -18.57
C ARG A 69 -3.44 -9.16 -17.32
N VAL A 70 -4.59 -9.63 -16.88
CA VAL A 70 -4.71 -10.58 -15.76
C VAL A 70 -5.71 -11.67 -16.11
N ARG A 71 -5.56 -12.84 -15.51
CA ARG A 71 -6.55 -13.90 -15.60
C ARG A 71 -7.83 -13.46 -14.89
N TYR A 72 -8.97 -13.77 -15.50
CA TYR A 72 -10.27 -13.53 -14.88
C TYR A 72 -10.39 -14.30 -13.54
N THR A 73 -10.86 -13.62 -12.53
CA THR A 73 -11.29 -14.20 -11.26
C THR A 73 -12.68 -13.70 -10.90
N PRO A 74 -13.50 -14.48 -10.17
CA PRO A 74 -14.82 -14.04 -9.76
C PRO A 74 -14.83 -12.77 -8.92
N ASP A 75 -13.72 -12.49 -8.21
CA ASP A 75 -13.57 -11.32 -7.34
C ASP A 75 -13.24 -10.05 -8.11
N LEU A 76 -12.88 -10.16 -9.39
CA LEU A 76 -12.48 -9.04 -10.24
C LEU A 76 -13.49 -8.84 -11.36
N LEU A 77 -14.51 -8.03 -11.11
CA LEU A 77 -15.57 -7.77 -12.08
C LEU A 77 -15.15 -6.74 -13.12
N PRO A 78 -15.47 -6.95 -14.42
CA PRO A 78 -15.28 -5.93 -15.44
C PRO A 78 -16.00 -4.62 -15.06
N GLY A 79 -15.29 -3.49 -15.20
CA GLY A 79 -15.81 -2.17 -14.83
C GLY A 79 -15.62 -1.79 -13.36
N SER A 80 -15.08 -2.69 -12.52
CA SER A 80 -14.74 -2.34 -11.14
C SER A 80 -13.45 -1.53 -11.04
N TRP A 81 -13.33 -0.77 -9.96
CA TRP A 81 -12.12 -0.05 -9.60
C TRP A 81 -11.22 -0.91 -8.72
N VAL A 82 -9.94 -0.85 -8.98
CA VAL A 82 -8.90 -1.46 -8.16
C VAL A 82 -7.81 -0.43 -7.86
N GLU A 83 -7.22 -0.54 -6.70
CA GLU A 83 -6.00 0.20 -6.37
C GLU A 83 -4.81 -0.60 -6.88
N MET A 84 -3.91 0.06 -7.62
CA MET A 84 -2.73 -0.59 -8.20
C MET A 84 -1.45 -0.01 -7.61
N PHE A 85 -0.57 -0.90 -7.18
CA PHE A 85 0.79 -0.59 -6.72
C PHE A 85 1.77 -1.12 -7.77
N ILE A 86 2.25 -0.23 -8.62
CA ILE A 86 3.17 -0.58 -9.71
C ILE A 86 4.57 -0.73 -9.14
N ARG A 87 5.20 -1.87 -9.39
CA ARG A 87 6.57 -2.17 -8.95
C ARG A 87 7.55 -1.82 -10.07
N THR A 88 8.45 -0.92 -9.79
CA THR A 88 9.64 -0.61 -10.57
C THR A 88 10.87 -1.22 -9.87
N GLU A 89 12.06 -0.95 -10.37
CA GLU A 89 13.29 -1.42 -9.72
C GLU A 89 13.32 -1.06 -8.23
N THR A 90 13.64 -2.07 -7.40
CA THR A 90 13.75 -1.90 -5.95
C THR A 90 15.16 -1.48 -5.57
N SER A 91 15.26 -0.61 -4.55
CA SER A 91 16.52 -0.38 -3.87
C SER A 91 16.79 -1.52 -2.89
N ASP A 92 17.89 -2.25 -3.06
CA ASP A 92 18.31 -3.34 -2.16
C ASP A 92 18.60 -2.85 -0.73
N ARG A 93 18.59 -1.55 -0.49
CA ARG A 93 18.92 -0.92 0.80
C ARG A 93 17.73 -0.18 1.43
N ALA A 94 16.55 -0.29 0.87
CA ALA A 94 15.38 0.38 1.43
C ALA A 94 14.93 -0.30 2.74
N LEU A 95 14.82 0.50 3.81
CA LEU A 95 14.15 0.05 5.04
C LEU A 95 12.66 -0.01 4.78
N THR A 96 12.04 -1.14 4.99
CA THR A 96 10.61 -1.30 4.76
C THR A 96 9.91 -1.87 5.98
N VAL A 97 8.70 -1.41 6.23
CA VAL A 97 7.82 -1.91 7.30
C VAL A 97 6.52 -2.45 6.71
N PRO A 98 5.78 -3.33 7.41
CA PRO A 98 4.43 -3.69 7.00
C PRO A 98 3.57 -2.44 6.82
N ALA A 99 2.73 -2.38 5.79
CA ALA A 99 1.88 -1.21 5.52
C ALA A 99 0.95 -0.89 6.71
N GLU A 100 0.49 -1.93 7.41
CA GLU A 100 -0.35 -1.81 8.61
C GLU A 100 0.37 -1.26 9.86
N ALA A 101 1.70 -1.19 9.83
CA ALA A 101 2.50 -0.59 10.90
C ALA A 101 2.51 0.94 10.83
N VAL A 102 2.22 1.51 9.67
CA VAL A 102 2.23 2.96 9.45
C VAL A 102 0.85 3.53 9.77
N ILE A 103 0.81 4.46 10.70
CA ILE A 103 -0.42 5.14 11.13
C ILE A 103 -0.34 6.59 10.67
N GLU A 104 -1.37 7.05 9.97
CA GLU A 104 -1.52 8.45 9.61
C GLU A 104 -2.35 9.18 10.66
N GLU A 105 -1.85 10.33 11.10
CA GLU A 105 -2.54 11.24 12.00
C GLU A 105 -2.28 12.69 11.57
N MET A 106 -3.34 13.41 11.21
CA MET A 106 -3.28 14.84 10.82
C MET A 106 -2.24 15.13 9.72
N GLY A 107 -2.07 14.21 8.77
CA GLY A 107 -1.12 14.36 7.67
C GLY A 107 0.33 14.00 8.02
N LEU A 108 0.60 13.55 9.24
CA LEU A 108 1.87 13.00 9.67
C LEU A 108 1.79 11.48 9.78
N TYR A 109 2.92 10.80 9.59
CA TYR A 109 2.99 9.36 9.63
C TYR A 109 3.82 8.89 10.83
N PHE A 110 3.31 7.89 11.51
CA PHE A 110 3.90 7.35 12.74
C PHE A 110 3.99 5.83 12.68
N ILE A 111 4.97 5.32 13.40
CA ILE A 111 5.12 3.91 13.72
C ILE A 111 5.33 3.75 15.23
N TYR A 112 5.11 2.53 15.74
CA TYR A 112 5.51 2.16 17.08
C TYR A 112 6.75 1.27 17.04
N VAL A 113 7.84 1.73 17.67
CA VAL A 113 9.08 0.96 17.83
C VAL A 113 9.06 0.33 19.21
N GLN A 114 9.27 -0.98 19.28
CA GLN A 114 9.37 -1.71 20.53
C GLN A 114 10.78 -1.53 21.10
N LEU A 115 10.90 -0.83 22.23
CA LEU A 115 12.17 -0.64 22.95
C LEU A 115 12.44 -1.79 23.91
N THR A 116 11.40 -2.22 24.63
CA THR A 116 11.41 -3.41 25.50
C THR A 116 10.10 -4.19 25.30
N PRO A 117 9.94 -5.40 25.84
CA PRO A 117 8.69 -6.15 25.70
C PRO A 117 7.42 -5.37 26.07
N GLU A 118 7.54 -4.40 26.98
CA GLU A 118 6.41 -3.63 27.52
C GLU A 118 6.44 -2.15 27.14
N LEU A 119 7.54 -1.67 26.52
CA LEU A 119 7.72 -0.26 26.20
C LEU A 119 7.76 -0.03 24.68
N PHE A 120 6.86 0.81 24.21
CA PHE A 120 6.75 1.21 22.83
C PHE A 120 6.92 2.72 22.69
N GLU A 121 7.73 3.12 21.73
CA GLU A 121 7.94 4.51 21.36
C GLU A 121 7.15 4.84 20.09
N LYS A 122 6.28 5.85 20.17
CA LYS A 122 5.66 6.44 19.00
C LYS A 122 6.66 7.34 18.30
N ARG A 123 6.97 7.07 17.06
CA ARG A 123 7.98 7.79 16.30
C ARG A 123 7.43 8.24 14.97
N GLU A 124 7.66 9.52 14.64
CA GLU A 124 7.33 10.07 13.35
C GLU A 124 8.28 9.51 12.28
N VAL A 125 7.72 9.20 11.10
CA VAL A 125 8.46 8.65 9.97
C VAL A 125 8.09 9.37 8.68
N THR A 126 9.01 9.35 7.73
CA THR A 126 8.74 9.79 6.36
C THR A 126 8.56 8.55 5.50
N PRO A 127 7.33 8.24 5.04
CA PRO A 127 7.10 7.13 4.15
C PRO A 127 7.61 7.44 2.74
N GLY A 128 8.08 6.41 2.04
CA GLY A 128 8.46 6.42 0.64
C GLY A 128 7.46 5.64 -0.22
N GLY A 129 7.99 4.84 -1.14
CA GLY A 129 7.20 3.96 -2.01
C GLY A 129 6.49 2.85 -1.25
N THR A 130 5.42 2.33 -1.85
CA THR A 130 4.72 1.16 -1.30
C THR A 130 4.33 0.18 -2.40
N ASP A 131 4.35 -1.10 -2.06
CA ASP A 131 3.81 -2.18 -2.89
C ASP A 131 2.42 -2.64 -2.42
N GLY A 132 1.83 -1.91 -1.45
CA GLY A 132 0.56 -2.20 -0.80
C GLY A 132 0.65 -3.22 0.34
N ARG A 133 1.75 -3.97 0.46
CA ARG A 133 2.04 -4.88 1.59
C ARG A 133 3.05 -4.27 2.54
N ARG A 134 4.04 -3.59 1.98
CA ARG A 134 5.11 -2.91 2.71
C ARG A 134 5.22 -1.46 2.27
N VAL A 135 5.69 -0.63 3.17
CA VAL A 135 5.98 0.78 2.92
C VAL A 135 7.46 1.00 3.17
N GLU A 136 8.13 1.64 2.23
CA GLU A 136 9.48 2.15 2.43
C GLU A 136 9.45 3.26 3.48
N VAL A 137 10.45 3.31 4.33
CA VAL A 137 10.63 4.38 5.31
C VAL A 137 11.94 5.09 5.02
N LEU A 138 11.82 6.33 4.57
CA LEU A 138 12.96 7.16 4.17
C LEU A 138 13.70 7.72 5.38
N SER A 139 12.98 7.96 6.50
CA SER A 139 13.56 8.45 7.75
C SER A 139 12.68 8.10 8.95
N GLY A 140 13.29 8.09 10.15
CA GLY A 140 12.59 7.87 11.42
C GLY A 140 12.83 6.49 12.03
N ILE A 141 13.38 5.52 11.29
CA ILE A 141 13.79 4.20 11.81
C ILE A 141 15.24 3.88 11.46
N ARG A 142 15.78 2.89 12.15
CA ARG A 142 17.11 2.34 11.91
C ARG A 142 17.01 0.85 11.62
N ASP A 143 18.00 0.34 10.91
CA ASP A 143 18.11 -1.09 10.68
C ASP A 143 18.21 -1.85 12.01
N GLY A 144 17.51 -3.00 12.10
CA GLY A 144 17.46 -3.84 13.28
C GLY A 144 16.44 -3.41 14.37
N GLU A 145 15.78 -2.26 14.25
CA GLU A 145 14.72 -1.88 15.19
C GLU A 145 13.46 -2.75 14.99
N ARG A 146 12.79 -3.07 16.09
CA ARG A 146 11.54 -3.83 16.08
C ARG A 146 10.36 -2.89 15.96
N VAL A 147 9.63 -3.01 14.84
CA VAL A 147 8.42 -2.22 14.57
C VAL A 147 7.19 -3.07 14.85
N VAL A 148 6.20 -2.49 15.50
CA VAL A 148 4.88 -3.12 15.70
C VAL A 148 4.15 -3.15 14.36
N GLY A 149 3.91 -4.34 13.83
CA GLY A 149 3.12 -4.57 12.63
C GLY A 149 1.63 -4.53 12.91
N SER A 150 0.99 -5.70 12.79
CA SER A 150 -0.43 -5.86 13.14
C SER A 150 -0.65 -5.48 14.60
N GLY A 151 -1.63 -4.60 14.83
CA GLY A 151 -1.96 -4.15 16.19
C GLY A 151 -1.34 -2.80 16.58
N ALA A 152 -0.65 -2.11 15.70
CA ALA A 152 -0.18 -0.74 15.96
C ALA A 152 -1.30 0.19 16.45
N ILE A 153 -2.52 0.02 15.91
CA ILE A 153 -3.73 0.73 16.37
C ILE A 153 -4.08 0.37 17.83
N LEU A 154 -3.88 -0.88 18.26
CA LEU A 154 -4.15 -1.29 19.65
C LEU A 154 -3.17 -0.63 20.62
N VAL A 155 -1.89 -0.53 20.26
CA VAL A 155 -0.88 0.18 21.04
C VAL A 155 -1.26 1.65 21.20
N LYS A 156 -1.68 2.28 20.09
CA LYS A 156 -2.19 3.66 20.10
C LYS A 156 -3.36 3.83 21.07
N LEU A 157 -4.35 2.96 21.02
CA LEU A 157 -5.54 3.03 21.90
C LEU A 157 -5.18 2.82 23.36
N THR A 158 -4.25 1.91 23.67
CA THR A 158 -3.79 1.67 25.04
C THR A 158 -3.06 2.88 25.62
N GLN A 159 -2.25 3.56 24.82
CA GLN A 159 -1.60 4.81 25.25
C GLN A 159 -2.60 5.95 25.47
N ALA A 160 -3.62 6.05 24.62
CA ALA A 160 -4.67 7.06 24.77
C ALA A 160 -5.55 6.83 26.00
N SER A 161 -5.77 5.57 26.39
CA SER A 161 -6.57 5.20 27.57
C SER A 161 -5.78 5.21 28.89
N GLY A 162 -4.45 5.05 28.85
CA GLY A 162 -3.56 5.10 30.03
C GLY A 162 -3.37 6.50 30.62
N GLY A 163 -3.88 7.55 29.99
CA GLY A 163 -3.83 8.94 30.47
C GLY A 163 -4.97 9.36 31.41
N VAL A 164 -5.90 8.48 31.74
CA VAL A 164 -6.93 8.76 32.73
C VAL A 164 -6.39 8.42 34.11
N ASP A 165 -5.89 9.41 34.81
CA ASP A 165 -5.43 9.34 36.20
C ASP A 165 -6.59 8.87 37.08
N PRO A 166 -6.52 7.72 37.82
CA PRO A 166 -7.61 7.25 38.64
C PRO A 166 -7.73 8.00 39.99
N HIS A 167 -7.05 9.13 40.17
CA HIS A 167 -6.98 9.85 41.46
C HIS A 167 -7.69 11.20 41.47
N ALA A 168 -8.70 11.46 40.61
CA ALA A 168 -9.56 12.63 40.76
C ALA A 168 -10.89 12.28 41.43
N GLY A 169 -10.84 11.82 42.67
CA GLY A 169 -12.07 11.50 43.37
C GLY A 169 -11.90 11.19 44.84
N HIS A 170 -11.35 12.09 45.63
CA HIS A 170 -11.60 12.19 47.09
C HIS A 170 -11.21 13.57 47.56
N MET A 171 -12.18 14.48 47.62
CA MET A 171 -12.18 15.52 48.66
C MET A 171 -13.57 15.60 49.27
N HIS A 172 -13.55 15.54 50.60
CA HIS A 172 -14.66 15.62 51.55
C HIS A 172 -15.47 16.91 51.46
#